data_5b4f64ef3a21af614b1132fa5f112ea8
#
_entry.id   5b4f64ef3a21af614b1132fa5f112ea8
#
_cell.length_a   1.000
_cell.length_b   1.000
_cell.length_c   1.000
_cell.angle_alpha   90.00
_cell.angle_beta   90.00
_cell.angle_gamma   90.00
#
_symmetry.space_group_name_H-M   'P 1'
#
loop_
_entity.id
_entity.type
_entity.pdbx_description
1 polymer ?
#
loop_
_entity_poly.entity_id
_entity_poly.type
_entity_poly.pdbx_seq_one_letter_code
_entity_poly.pdbx_strand_id
1 'polypeptide(L)'
;MNIVQFLASFFYRIRYWLLWGSLLVTALVIYFTQFLPYSYTVNSSLYAGVTNSTNLDGSQLININSTFDNIINIGKSKNTLAKVSVRLLATSLVYGDEWKDNMYIQAKHYRQLVQILPKEVLALVDRSSLDKTTNNLMNYRKENSSNFVYSIFNRPYPYYSYSALSTITIKRLGTSDLIELVYTSSDPGITQNTLKILEDELLKAYEQLRFSATNSAIAYFEEQVRIAKKALTAEEDDLTDYSVQKQVINYDEQSKALALTKYATDDRMEEVQRNYGSAVALRQMLENKMDIRAKIIRTNTNLLQELEKVSTLNQSILEQEIFTTEQSQQNSDKLQREKDALQKAEEKISHLSDNLNEYGFSKEGVGIQEMVTEWLTACINEAKAKAEVKVLVDRQRDIIDQYREFSPVGTQIKRKERAVGIAEDNYRRQIGGLAEAHLRLQNIKMTTANLQVIASPEY
;
A
#
# COMPACT_ATOMS: atom_id res chain seq x y z
N MET A 1 -39.33 -80.23 55.79
CA MET A 1 -38.89 -80.35 54.34
C MET A 1 -37.99 -79.18 54.04
N ASN A 2 -36.71 -79.41 53.80
CA ASN A 2 -35.77 -78.33 53.56
C ASN A 2 -36.09 -77.62 52.27
N ILE A 3 -36.12 -76.27 52.28
CA ILE A 3 -36.40 -75.40 51.12
C ILE A 3 -35.58 -75.83 49.87
N VAL A 4 -34.36 -76.30 50.08
CA VAL A 4 -33.43 -76.78 49.05
C VAL A 4 -33.99 -78.07 48.41
N GLN A 5 -34.55 -79.02 49.16
CA GLN A 5 -35.10 -80.21 48.62
C GLN A 5 -36.41 -79.94 47.81
N PHE A 6 -37.22 -78.99 48.26
CA PHE A 6 -38.39 -78.51 47.53
C PHE A 6 -38.04 -77.89 46.18
N LEU A 7 -37.08 -76.98 46.23
CA LEU A 7 -36.59 -76.33 44.98
C LEU A 7 -35.97 -77.33 44.00
N ALA A 8 -35.15 -78.27 44.48
CA ALA A 8 -34.56 -79.31 43.63
C ALA A 8 -35.64 -80.22 42.96
N SER A 9 -36.65 -80.62 43.76
CA SER A 9 -37.72 -81.42 43.20
C SER A 9 -38.63 -80.64 42.27
N PHE A 10 -38.86 -79.36 42.47
CA PHE A 10 -39.56 -78.42 41.57
C PHE A 10 -38.85 -78.29 40.25
N PHE A 11 -37.55 -77.99 40.20
CA PHE A 11 -36.72 -77.86 39.04
C PHE A 11 -36.63 -79.22 38.25
N TYR A 12 -36.55 -80.36 38.95
CA TYR A 12 -36.53 -81.66 38.36
C TYR A 12 -37.84 -81.98 37.63
N ARG A 13 -39.00 -81.55 38.21
CA ARG A 13 -40.36 -81.81 37.61
C ARG A 13 -40.61 -80.89 36.40
N ILE A 14 -40.05 -79.68 36.40
CA ILE A 14 -40.28 -78.69 35.34
C ILE A 14 -39.13 -78.67 34.32
N ARG A 15 -38.06 -79.48 34.45
CA ARG A 15 -36.86 -79.50 33.59
C ARG A 15 -37.18 -79.56 32.09
N TYR A 16 -38.10 -80.34 31.65
CA TYR A 16 -38.46 -80.46 30.20
C TYR A 16 -39.20 -79.20 29.76
N TRP A 17 -40.03 -78.61 30.55
CA TRP A 17 -40.71 -77.35 30.22
C TRP A 17 -39.77 -76.21 30.12
N LEU A 18 -38.77 -76.13 30.98
CA LEU A 18 -37.72 -75.15 30.90
C LEU A 18 -36.84 -75.36 29.69
N LEU A 19 -36.49 -76.59 29.36
CA LEU A 19 -35.71 -76.91 28.17
C LEU A 19 -36.45 -76.51 26.89
N TRP A 20 -37.68 -76.95 26.73
CA TRP A 20 -38.52 -76.69 25.56
C TRP A 20 -38.89 -75.19 25.50
N GLY A 21 -39.16 -74.56 26.58
CA GLY A 21 -39.44 -73.12 26.69
C GLY A 21 -38.24 -72.26 26.27
N SER A 22 -37.09 -72.63 26.77
CA SER A 22 -35.85 -71.88 26.36
C SER A 22 -35.51 -72.10 24.91
N LEU A 23 -35.67 -73.31 24.37
CA LEU A 23 -35.43 -73.62 22.96
C LEU A 23 -36.41 -72.88 22.04
N LEU A 24 -37.69 -72.78 22.42
CA LEU A 24 -38.71 -72.07 21.64
C LEU A 24 -38.41 -70.53 21.66
N VAL A 25 -38.06 -69.95 22.81
CA VAL A 25 -37.68 -68.55 22.92
C VAL A 25 -36.44 -68.29 22.09
N THR A 26 -35.40 -69.12 22.14
CA THR A 26 -34.21 -68.99 21.32
C THR A 26 -34.52 -69.05 19.83
N ALA A 27 -35.35 -69.99 19.41
CA ALA A 27 -35.79 -70.08 18.01
C ALA A 27 -36.58 -68.85 17.54
N LEU A 28 -37.48 -68.32 18.40
CA LEU A 28 -38.19 -67.07 18.13
C LEU A 28 -37.22 -65.87 18.05
N VAL A 29 -36.25 -65.74 18.96
CA VAL A 29 -35.27 -64.69 18.91
C VAL A 29 -34.43 -64.77 17.65
N ILE A 30 -33.95 -65.96 17.26
CA ILE A 30 -33.22 -66.18 16.02
C ILE A 30 -34.08 -65.80 14.81
N TYR A 31 -35.35 -66.20 14.83
CA TYR A 31 -36.29 -65.89 13.74
C TYR A 31 -36.51 -64.39 13.60
N PHE A 32 -36.75 -63.67 14.69
CA PHE A 32 -36.95 -62.20 14.69
C PHE A 32 -35.66 -61.44 14.37
N THR A 33 -34.49 -61.90 14.84
CA THR A 33 -33.21 -61.23 14.56
C THR A 33 -32.81 -61.34 13.10
N GLN A 34 -33.23 -62.34 12.37
CA GLN A 34 -33.00 -62.45 10.91
C GLN A 34 -33.70 -61.34 10.09
N PHE A 35 -34.76 -60.73 10.63
CA PHE A 35 -35.48 -59.63 9.97
C PHE A 35 -34.97 -58.23 10.40
N LEU A 36 -34.03 -58.14 11.34
CA LEU A 36 -33.44 -56.86 11.71
C LEU A 36 -32.57 -56.35 10.54
N PRO A 37 -32.73 -55.04 10.15
CA PRO A 37 -31.89 -54.47 9.10
C PRO A 37 -30.43 -54.40 9.56
N TYR A 38 -29.53 -54.91 8.75
CA TYR A 38 -28.10 -54.77 8.98
C TYR A 38 -27.73 -53.28 8.93
N SER A 39 -26.84 -52.81 9.81
CA SER A 39 -26.29 -51.50 9.79
C SER A 39 -24.75 -51.55 9.71
N TYR A 40 -24.21 -50.86 8.76
CA TYR A 40 -22.79 -50.79 8.51
C TYR A 40 -22.26 -49.41 8.94
N THR A 41 -21.27 -49.36 9.81
CA THR A 41 -20.63 -48.15 10.25
C THR A 41 -19.24 -48.08 9.67
N VAL A 42 -18.93 -46.96 9.03
CA VAL A 42 -17.64 -46.66 8.42
C VAL A 42 -17.05 -45.44 9.08
N ASN A 43 -15.77 -45.50 9.38
CA ASN A 43 -14.99 -44.43 9.96
C ASN A 43 -13.90 -43.96 8.99
N SER A 44 -13.61 -42.69 9.01
CA SER A 44 -12.50 -42.08 8.28
C SER A 44 -11.86 -40.97 9.08
N SER A 45 -10.62 -40.68 8.81
CA SER A 45 -9.88 -39.62 9.53
C SER A 45 -9.12 -38.72 8.55
N LEU A 46 -9.36 -37.40 8.71
CA LEU A 46 -8.68 -36.34 7.99
C LEU A 46 -7.66 -35.67 8.91
N TYR A 47 -6.47 -35.42 8.43
CA TYR A 47 -5.47 -34.56 9.08
C TYR A 47 -5.64 -33.12 8.64
N ALA A 48 -5.83 -32.20 9.58
CA ALA A 48 -6.09 -30.80 9.27
C ALA A 48 -4.83 -29.89 9.31
N GLY A 49 -3.70 -30.37 9.85
CA GLY A 49 -2.41 -29.66 9.86
C GLY A 49 -2.42 -28.25 10.47
N VAL A 50 -3.38 -27.97 11.36
CA VAL A 50 -3.63 -26.62 11.88
C VAL A 50 -2.54 -26.17 12.85
N THR A 51 -1.98 -27.12 13.63
CA THR A 51 -0.95 -26.82 14.65
C THR A 51 0.45 -26.59 14.07
N ASN A 52 0.72 -27.06 12.84
CA ASN A 52 2.01 -26.92 12.18
C ASN A 52 2.11 -25.69 11.26
N SER A 53 1.06 -24.87 11.20
CA SER A 53 1.15 -23.60 10.49
C SER A 53 2.09 -22.67 11.25
N THR A 54 3.35 -22.61 10.84
CA THR A 54 4.29 -21.58 11.29
C THR A 54 3.70 -20.23 10.93
N ASN A 55 3.19 -19.52 11.95
CA ASN A 55 2.78 -18.15 11.83
C ASN A 55 4.01 -17.30 11.53
N LEU A 56 4.25 -16.99 10.27
CA LEU A 56 5.20 -15.96 9.84
C LEU A 56 4.75 -14.55 10.25
N ASP A 57 3.48 -14.42 10.64
CA ASP A 57 2.89 -13.20 11.14
C ASP A 57 2.72 -13.30 12.67
N GLY A 58 3.57 -12.62 13.42
CA GLY A 58 3.59 -12.60 14.88
C GLY A 58 2.40 -11.88 15.55
N SER A 59 1.26 -11.70 14.89
CA SER A 59 0.19 -10.84 15.36
C SER A 59 -1.21 -11.44 15.51
N GLN A 60 -1.45 -12.71 15.11
CA GLN A 60 -2.75 -13.35 15.42
C GLN A 60 -2.55 -14.75 15.97
N LEU A 61 -2.87 -14.91 17.26
CA LEU A 61 -3.22 -16.20 17.85
C LEU A 61 -4.40 -16.75 17.02
N ILE A 62 -4.09 -17.58 16.00
CA ILE A 62 -5.13 -18.30 15.26
C ILE A 62 -5.87 -19.12 16.31
N ASN A 63 -7.15 -18.83 16.49
CA ASN A 63 -7.98 -19.64 17.38
C ASN A 63 -8.15 -21.00 16.69
N ILE A 64 -7.29 -21.95 17.07
CA ILE A 64 -7.22 -23.31 16.51
C ILE A 64 -8.62 -23.95 16.52
N ASN A 65 -9.38 -23.74 17.60
CA ASN A 65 -10.72 -24.28 17.73
C ASN A 65 -11.68 -23.72 16.66
N SER A 66 -11.60 -22.42 16.36
CA SER A 66 -12.45 -21.82 15.31
C SER A 66 -12.15 -22.37 13.92
N THR A 67 -10.91 -22.77 13.65
CA THR A 67 -10.54 -23.38 12.37
C THR A 67 -11.17 -24.78 12.24
N PHE A 68 -11.13 -25.60 13.29
CA PHE A 68 -11.80 -26.91 13.29
C PHE A 68 -13.32 -26.76 13.20
N ASP A 69 -13.92 -25.83 13.94
CA ASP A 69 -15.36 -25.56 13.87
C ASP A 69 -15.78 -25.13 12.46
N ASN A 70 -14.98 -24.31 11.78
CA ASN A 70 -15.23 -23.93 10.39
C ASN A 70 -15.17 -25.14 9.43
N ILE A 71 -14.18 -26.01 9.57
CA ILE A 71 -14.08 -27.24 8.73
C ILE A 71 -15.31 -28.13 8.97
N ILE A 72 -15.67 -28.35 10.24
CA ILE A 72 -16.84 -29.15 10.61
C ILE A 72 -18.14 -28.55 10.03
N ASN A 73 -18.31 -27.24 10.17
CA ASN A 73 -19.48 -26.54 9.66
C ASN A 73 -19.56 -26.55 8.14
N ILE A 74 -18.43 -26.44 7.43
CA ILE A 74 -18.38 -26.60 5.96
C ILE A 74 -18.82 -28.00 5.57
N GLY A 75 -18.32 -29.05 6.24
CA GLY A 75 -18.69 -30.44 5.98
C GLY A 75 -20.18 -30.72 6.20
N LYS A 76 -20.77 -30.13 7.24
CA LYS A 76 -22.20 -30.25 7.60
C LYS A 76 -23.09 -29.27 6.81
N SER A 77 -22.52 -28.37 6.04
CA SER A 77 -23.30 -27.38 5.30
C SER A 77 -24.25 -28.02 4.28
N LYS A 78 -25.45 -27.46 4.16
CA LYS A 78 -26.44 -27.93 3.18
C LYS A 78 -25.89 -27.94 1.75
N ASN A 79 -25.02 -27.02 1.42
CA ASN A 79 -24.39 -26.92 0.09
C ASN A 79 -23.40 -28.07 -0.16
N THR A 80 -22.54 -28.38 0.79
CA THR A 80 -21.59 -29.50 0.70
C THR A 80 -22.35 -30.84 0.63
N LEU A 81 -23.33 -31.07 1.54
CA LEU A 81 -24.13 -32.28 1.54
C LEU A 81 -24.98 -32.45 0.26
N ALA A 82 -25.40 -31.34 -0.34
CA ALA A 82 -26.09 -31.39 -1.62
C ALA A 82 -25.18 -31.84 -2.78
N LYS A 83 -23.93 -31.43 -2.79
CA LYS A 83 -22.92 -31.92 -3.75
C LYS A 83 -22.61 -33.39 -3.52
N VAL A 84 -22.48 -33.80 -2.26
CA VAL A 84 -22.30 -35.21 -1.87
C VAL A 84 -23.48 -36.07 -2.36
N SER A 85 -24.72 -35.62 -2.12
CA SER A 85 -25.91 -36.28 -2.57
C SER A 85 -25.93 -36.54 -4.09
N VAL A 86 -25.66 -35.49 -4.88
CA VAL A 86 -25.67 -35.60 -6.35
C VAL A 86 -24.56 -36.52 -6.85
N ARG A 87 -23.34 -36.40 -6.27
CA ARG A 87 -22.21 -37.23 -6.67
C ARG A 87 -22.40 -38.68 -6.25
N LEU A 88 -22.98 -38.91 -5.06
CA LEU A 88 -23.36 -40.28 -4.62
C LEU A 88 -24.42 -40.89 -5.54
N LEU A 89 -25.46 -40.12 -5.93
CA LEU A 89 -26.47 -40.55 -6.89
C LEU A 89 -25.81 -40.88 -8.23
N ALA A 90 -24.92 -40.01 -8.74
CA ALA A 90 -24.16 -40.28 -9.97
C ALA A 90 -23.35 -41.58 -9.87
N THR A 91 -22.62 -41.78 -8.76
CA THR A 91 -21.82 -42.98 -8.49
C THR A 91 -22.70 -44.25 -8.52
N SER A 92 -23.84 -44.19 -7.84
CA SER A 92 -24.80 -45.29 -7.81
C SER A 92 -25.37 -45.62 -9.19
N LEU A 93 -25.65 -44.61 -10.02
CA LEU A 93 -26.21 -44.80 -11.35
C LEU A 93 -25.18 -45.27 -12.40
N VAL A 94 -23.93 -44.83 -12.29
CA VAL A 94 -22.86 -45.21 -13.21
C VAL A 94 -22.38 -46.62 -12.94
N TYR A 95 -22.17 -47.00 -11.68
CA TYR A 95 -21.55 -48.28 -11.29
C TYR A 95 -22.51 -49.31 -10.75
N GLY A 96 -23.77 -48.94 -10.46
CA GLY A 96 -24.78 -49.88 -9.95
C GLY A 96 -25.16 -50.98 -10.97
N ASP A 97 -25.44 -52.17 -10.41
CA ASP A 97 -25.90 -53.36 -11.16
C ASP A 97 -27.20 -53.90 -10.54
N GLU A 98 -28.13 -54.35 -11.40
CA GLU A 98 -29.40 -54.85 -10.92
C GLU A 98 -29.32 -56.28 -10.33
N TRP A 99 -28.26 -57.00 -10.70
CA TRP A 99 -28.15 -58.44 -10.40
C TRP A 99 -27.03 -58.78 -9.42
N LYS A 100 -25.99 -57.91 -9.32
CA LYS A 100 -24.81 -58.18 -8.51
C LYS A 100 -24.57 -57.05 -7.53
N ASP A 101 -24.32 -57.42 -6.27
CA ASP A 101 -23.80 -56.50 -5.27
C ASP A 101 -22.36 -56.07 -5.65
N ASN A 102 -22.06 -54.82 -5.48
CA ASN A 102 -20.73 -54.28 -5.76
C ASN A 102 -20.31 -53.32 -4.67
N MET A 103 -19.07 -52.82 -4.79
CA MET A 103 -18.47 -51.89 -3.83
C MET A 103 -19.14 -50.48 -3.77
N TYR A 104 -20.09 -50.18 -4.65
CA TYR A 104 -20.76 -48.88 -4.72
C TYR A 104 -22.17 -48.91 -4.16
N ILE A 105 -22.94 -49.99 -4.44
CA ILE A 105 -24.32 -50.16 -4.01
C ILE A 105 -24.72 -51.60 -4.12
N GLN A 106 -25.53 -52.09 -3.19
CA GLN A 106 -26.14 -53.43 -3.29
C GLN A 106 -27.22 -53.48 -4.37
N ALA A 107 -27.32 -54.62 -5.09
CA ALA A 107 -28.29 -54.83 -6.17
C ALA A 107 -29.72 -54.55 -5.73
N LYS A 108 -30.09 -54.92 -4.50
CA LYS A 108 -31.40 -54.63 -3.91
C LYS A 108 -31.71 -53.13 -3.88
N HIS A 109 -30.78 -52.34 -3.39
CA HIS A 109 -30.96 -50.90 -3.25
C HIS A 109 -30.86 -50.18 -4.60
N TYR A 110 -30.06 -50.70 -5.51
CA TYR A 110 -29.99 -50.19 -6.88
C TYR A 110 -31.32 -50.36 -7.62
N ARG A 111 -31.95 -51.55 -7.56
CA ARG A 111 -33.29 -51.79 -8.13
C ARG A 111 -34.32 -50.82 -7.54
N GLN A 112 -34.31 -50.60 -6.21
CA GLN A 112 -35.22 -49.65 -5.57
C GLN A 112 -34.98 -48.21 -6.08
N LEU A 113 -33.71 -47.82 -6.27
CA LEU A 113 -33.35 -46.52 -6.82
C LEU A 113 -33.87 -46.34 -8.24
N VAL A 114 -33.62 -47.32 -9.14
CA VAL A 114 -34.03 -47.22 -10.55
C VAL A 114 -35.56 -47.18 -10.71
N GLN A 115 -36.31 -47.87 -9.86
CA GLN A 115 -37.78 -47.88 -9.89
C GLN A 115 -38.40 -46.49 -9.62
N ILE A 116 -37.73 -45.63 -8.85
CA ILE A 116 -38.24 -44.29 -8.49
C ILE A 116 -37.72 -43.19 -9.41
N LEU A 117 -36.73 -43.50 -10.28
CA LEU A 117 -36.09 -42.52 -11.13
C LEU A 117 -36.91 -42.20 -12.38
N PRO A 118 -37.18 -40.92 -12.68
CA PRO A 118 -37.78 -40.51 -13.95
C PRO A 118 -36.87 -40.83 -15.13
N LYS A 119 -37.45 -41.12 -16.30
CA LYS A 119 -36.72 -41.42 -17.54
C LYS A 119 -35.77 -40.27 -17.94
N GLU A 120 -36.16 -39.02 -17.65
CA GLU A 120 -35.36 -37.83 -17.91
C GLU A 120 -34.02 -37.84 -17.14
N VAL A 121 -34.02 -38.30 -15.89
CA VAL A 121 -32.81 -38.40 -15.07
C VAL A 121 -31.93 -39.56 -15.54
N LEU A 122 -32.54 -40.69 -15.95
CA LEU A 122 -31.79 -41.80 -16.51
C LEU A 122 -31.11 -41.46 -17.84
N ALA A 123 -31.70 -40.55 -18.64
CA ALA A 123 -31.11 -40.06 -19.88
C ALA A 123 -29.87 -39.18 -19.67
N LEU A 124 -29.68 -38.64 -18.45
CA LEU A 124 -28.52 -37.82 -18.09
C LEU A 124 -27.29 -38.66 -17.69
N VAL A 125 -27.47 -39.99 -17.56
CA VAL A 125 -26.42 -40.89 -17.07
C VAL A 125 -25.50 -41.32 -18.22
N ASP A 126 -24.26 -40.93 -18.15
CA ASP A 126 -23.19 -41.45 -19.00
C ASP A 126 -22.34 -42.46 -18.20
N ARG A 127 -22.58 -43.77 -18.45
CA ARG A 127 -21.87 -44.84 -17.73
C ARG A 127 -20.37 -44.89 -18.02
N SER A 128 -19.89 -44.14 -19.03
CA SER A 128 -18.45 -44.06 -19.35
C SER A 128 -17.69 -43.05 -18.48
N SER A 129 -18.42 -42.10 -17.86
CA SER A 129 -17.78 -41.02 -17.10
C SER A 129 -18.64 -40.55 -15.92
N LEU A 130 -18.11 -40.78 -14.70
CA LEU A 130 -18.72 -40.29 -13.46
C LEU A 130 -18.83 -38.77 -13.43
N ASP A 131 -17.79 -38.08 -13.87
CA ASP A 131 -17.75 -36.60 -13.83
C ASP A 131 -18.78 -36.00 -14.80
N LYS A 132 -18.96 -36.56 -16.00
CA LYS A 132 -20.00 -36.10 -16.91
C LYS A 132 -21.39 -36.29 -16.30
N THR A 133 -21.66 -37.48 -15.77
CA THR A 133 -22.94 -37.77 -15.11
C THR A 133 -23.18 -36.83 -13.93
N THR A 134 -22.17 -36.63 -13.10
CA THR A 134 -22.26 -35.69 -11.97
C THR A 134 -22.58 -34.27 -12.43
N ASN A 135 -21.90 -33.78 -13.47
CA ASN A 135 -22.11 -32.43 -14.02
C ASN A 135 -23.53 -32.31 -14.66
N ASN A 136 -23.97 -33.30 -15.40
CA ASN A 136 -25.32 -33.33 -15.98
C ASN A 136 -26.37 -33.23 -14.88
N LEU A 137 -26.26 -34.05 -13.83
CA LEU A 137 -27.20 -34.05 -12.69
C LEU A 137 -27.14 -32.74 -11.89
N MET A 138 -25.95 -32.15 -11.71
CA MET A 138 -25.78 -30.85 -11.05
C MET A 138 -26.44 -29.71 -11.83
N ASN A 139 -26.29 -29.68 -13.16
CA ASN A 139 -26.91 -28.68 -14.02
C ASN A 139 -28.42 -28.83 -14.00
N TYR A 140 -28.94 -30.08 -14.21
CA TYR A 140 -30.36 -30.36 -14.13
C TYR A 140 -30.97 -29.96 -12.78
N ARG A 141 -30.26 -30.18 -11.67
CA ARG A 141 -30.67 -29.71 -10.32
C ARG A 141 -30.81 -28.20 -10.24
N LYS A 142 -29.96 -27.43 -10.92
CA LYS A 142 -29.97 -25.95 -10.89
C LYS A 142 -31.08 -25.33 -11.75
N GLU A 143 -31.53 -26.04 -12.82
CA GLU A 143 -32.51 -25.53 -13.77
C GLU A 143 -33.88 -25.30 -13.13
N ASN A 144 -34.31 -26.21 -12.24
CA ASN A 144 -35.61 -26.11 -11.60
C ASN A 144 -35.60 -26.69 -10.18
N SER A 145 -36.10 -25.92 -9.21
CA SER A 145 -36.22 -26.33 -7.81
C SER A 145 -37.26 -27.43 -7.55
N SER A 146 -38.08 -27.79 -8.53
CA SER A 146 -39.09 -28.86 -8.43
C SER A 146 -38.70 -30.18 -9.11
N ASN A 147 -37.53 -30.22 -9.76
CA ASN A 147 -37.09 -31.45 -10.46
C ASN A 147 -36.70 -32.57 -9.47
N PHE A 148 -36.60 -33.79 -10.00
CA PHE A 148 -36.36 -34.98 -9.19
C PHE A 148 -35.03 -34.90 -8.41
N VAL A 149 -33.93 -34.42 -9.02
CA VAL A 149 -32.61 -34.31 -8.39
C VAL A 149 -32.63 -33.32 -7.27
N TYR A 150 -33.41 -32.23 -7.37
CA TYR A 150 -33.63 -31.31 -6.27
C TYR A 150 -34.49 -31.96 -5.17
N SER A 151 -35.55 -32.68 -5.54
CA SER A 151 -36.49 -33.28 -4.60
C SER A 151 -35.89 -34.43 -3.79
N ILE A 152 -35.02 -35.25 -4.39
CA ILE A 152 -34.38 -36.42 -3.72
C ILE A 152 -33.50 -35.94 -2.54
N PHE A 153 -32.88 -34.76 -2.65
CA PHE A 153 -32.12 -34.17 -1.54
C PHE A 153 -33.00 -33.56 -0.45
N ASN A 154 -34.10 -32.91 -0.84
CA ASN A 154 -34.92 -32.15 0.12
C ASN A 154 -36.07 -32.95 0.73
N ARG A 155 -36.42 -34.13 0.16
CA ARG A 155 -37.42 -35.06 0.72
C ARG A 155 -36.72 -36.24 1.40
N PRO A 156 -37.38 -36.95 2.33
CA PRO A 156 -36.76 -38.04 3.06
C PRO A 156 -36.59 -39.30 2.18
N TYR A 157 -35.59 -39.28 1.30
CA TYR A 157 -35.16 -40.47 0.57
C TYR A 157 -33.99 -41.13 1.30
N PRO A 158 -33.93 -42.47 1.32
CA PRO A 158 -32.79 -43.21 1.86
C PRO A 158 -31.48 -42.78 1.17
N TYR A 159 -30.40 -42.59 1.93
CA TYR A 159 -29.02 -42.31 1.51
C TYR A 159 -28.77 -40.94 0.86
N TYR A 160 -29.69 -40.42 0.01
CA TYR A 160 -29.43 -39.23 -0.82
C TYR A 160 -30.01 -37.93 -0.23
N SER A 161 -30.91 -38.05 0.73
CA SER A 161 -31.58 -36.88 1.29
C SER A 161 -30.68 -36.11 2.32
N TYR A 162 -31.00 -34.84 2.51
CA TYR A 162 -30.39 -34.05 3.57
C TYR A 162 -30.55 -34.69 4.95
N SER A 163 -31.73 -35.22 5.24
CA SER A 163 -32.00 -35.91 6.52
C SER A 163 -31.12 -37.15 6.73
N ALA A 164 -30.84 -37.92 5.67
CA ALA A 164 -29.94 -39.06 5.75
C ALA A 164 -28.47 -38.64 5.88
N LEU A 165 -28.03 -37.68 5.05
CA LEU A 165 -26.63 -37.21 5.07
C LEU A 165 -26.28 -36.35 6.30
N SER A 166 -27.26 -35.67 6.90
CA SER A 166 -27.04 -34.91 8.15
C SER A 166 -26.76 -35.78 9.38
N THR A 167 -27.01 -37.10 9.32
CA THR A 167 -26.63 -38.04 10.37
C THR A 167 -25.12 -38.32 10.42
N ILE A 168 -24.38 -37.91 9.40
CA ILE A 168 -22.91 -38.04 9.37
C ILE A 168 -22.33 -37.23 10.54
N THR A 169 -21.57 -37.90 11.38
CA THR A 169 -20.86 -37.29 12.49
C THR A 169 -19.51 -36.83 11.99
N ILE A 170 -19.24 -35.51 12.15
CA ILE A 170 -17.94 -34.90 11.91
C ILE A 170 -17.51 -34.27 13.21
N LYS A 171 -16.38 -34.69 13.78
CA LYS A 171 -15.86 -34.16 15.06
C LYS A 171 -14.35 -34.18 15.10
N ARG A 172 -13.76 -33.28 15.89
CA ARG A 172 -12.33 -33.32 16.18
C ARG A 172 -12.01 -34.47 17.13
N LEU A 173 -10.93 -35.20 16.89
CA LEU A 173 -10.48 -36.29 17.73
C LEU A 173 -9.62 -35.75 18.90
N GLY A 174 -10.26 -35.49 20.04
CA GLY A 174 -9.59 -34.93 21.22
C GLY A 174 -8.97 -33.55 20.95
N THR A 175 -7.69 -33.40 21.31
CA THR A 175 -6.89 -32.19 21.07
C THR A 175 -5.97 -32.31 19.86
N SER A 176 -6.04 -33.43 19.10
CA SER A 176 -5.20 -33.70 17.94
C SER A 176 -5.63 -32.86 16.70
N ASP A 177 -4.81 -32.87 15.67
CA ASP A 177 -5.13 -32.29 14.36
C ASP A 177 -5.97 -33.20 13.47
N LEU A 178 -6.63 -34.20 14.06
CA LEU A 178 -7.44 -35.17 13.35
C LEU A 178 -8.94 -34.82 13.45
N ILE A 179 -9.62 -34.95 12.31
CA ILE A 179 -11.07 -34.87 12.20
C ILE A 179 -11.58 -36.25 11.84
N GLU A 180 -12.44 -36.80 12.69
CA GLU A 180 -13.11 -38.07 12.46
C GLU A 180 -14.44 -37.85 11.76
N LEU A 181 -14.68 -38.63 10.73
CA LEU A 181 -15.96 -38.74 10.03
C LEU A 181 -16.53 -40.13 10.26
N VAL A 182 -17.78 -40.21 10.67
CA VAL A 182 -18.48 -41.44 10.95
C VAL A 182 -19.84 -41.42 10.27
N TYR A 183 -20.14 -42.47 9.50
CA TYR A 183 -21.45 -42.66 8.88
C TYR A 183 -21.94 -44.07 9.04
N THR A 184 -23.24 -44.21 9.27
CA THR A 184 -23.90 -45.51 9.42
C THR A 184 -25.10 -45.60 8.48
N SER A 185 -25.16 -46.65 7.68
CA SER A 185 -26.32 -46.94 6.86
C SER A 185 -26.52 -48.42 6.65
N SER A 186 -27.59 -48.81 5.94
CA SER A 186 -27.91 -50.22 5.66
C SER A 186 -27.24 -50.79 4.42
N ASP A 187 -26.45 -49.96 3.70
CA ASP A 187 -25.71 -50.41 2.52
C ASP A 187 -24.22 -50.12 2.68
N PRO A 188 -23.33 -51.13 2.72
CA PRO A 188 -21.93 -50.95 2.95
C PRO A 188 -21.24 -50.11 1.85
N GLY A 189 -21.59 -50.36 0.58
CA GLY A 189 -21.03 -49.61 -0.54
C GLY A 189 -21.41 -48.15 -0.51
N ILE A 190 -22.69 -47.83 -0.26
CA ILE A 190 -23.18 -46.47 -0.11
C ILE A 190 -22.50 -45.78 1.10
N THR A 191 -22.38 -46.48 2.25
CA THR A 191 -21.78 -45.91 3.46
C THR A 191 -20.32 -45.46 3.21
N GLN A 192 -19.53 -46.36 2.63
CA GLN A 192 -18.13 -46.09 2.31
C GLN A 192 -17.99 -44.96 1.28
N ASN A 193 -18.72 -45.04 0.17
CA ASN A 193 -18.63 -44.03 -0.88
C ASN A 193 -19.15 -42.65 -0.43
N THR A 194 -20.14 -42.60 0.46
CA THR A 194 -20.63 -41.35 1.03
C THR A 194 -19.51 -40.62 1.76
N LEU A 195 -18.76 -41.31 2.64
CA LEU A 195 -17.64 -40.68 3.35
C LEU A 195 -16.50 -40.26 2.38
N LYS A 196 -16.13 -41.10 1.43
CA LYS A 196 -15.11 -40.77 0.44
C LYS A 196 -15.47 -39.54 -0.39
N ILE A 197 -16.74 -39.47 -0.83
CA ILE A 197 -17.21 -38.27 -1.56
C ILE A 197 -17.27 -37.03 -0.66
N LEU A 198 -17.69 -37.20 0.60
CA LEU A 198 -17.71 -36.10 1.57
C LEU A 198 -16.31 -35.55 1.84
N GLU A 199 -15.31 -36.42 1.97
CA GLU A 199 -13.90 -36.01 2.10
C GLU A 199 -13.46 -35.13 0.94
N ASP A 200 -13.67 -35.61 -0.30
CA ASP A 200 -13.32 -34.87 -1.52
C ASP A 200 -14.05 -33.53 -1.61
N GLU A 201 -15.35 -33.48 -1.33
CA GLU A 201 -16.16 -32.27 -1.42
C GLU A 201 -15.86 -31.30 -0.27
N LEU A 202 -15.53 -31.81 0.93
CA LEU A 202 -15.09 -30.99 2.06
C LEU A 202 -13.75 -30.31 1.77
N LEU A 203 -12.78 -31.06 1.24
CA LEU A 203 -11.49 -30.53 0.81
C LEU A 203 -11.67 -29.39 -0.19
N LYS A 204 -12.40 -29.64 -1.28
CA LYS A 204 -12.67 -28.64 -2.31
C LYS A 204 -13.41 -27.41 -1.77
N ALA A 205 -14.41 -27.61 -0.91
CA ALA A 205 -15.18 -26.51 -0.34
C ALA A 205 -14.33 -25.64 0.60
N TYR A 206 -13.47 -26.27 1.40
CA TYR A 206 -12.55 -25.58 2.30
C TYR A 206 -11.50 -24.76 1.52
N GLU A 207 -10.89 -25.37 0.50
CA GLU A 207 -9.96 -24.69 -0.40
C GLU A 207 -10.63 -23.49 -1.09
N GLN A 208 -11.78 -23.71 -1.70
CA GLN A 208 -12.50 -22.66 -2.42
C GLN A 208 -12.83 -21.47 -1.52
N LEU A 209 -13.24 -21.72 -0.27
CA LEU A 209 -13.55 -20.64 0.68
C LEU A 209 -12.31 -19.82 1.01
N ARG A 210 -11.20 -20.48 1.31
CA ARG A 210 -9.93 -19.83 1.66
C ARG A 210 -9.34 -19.02 0.49
N PHE A 211 -9.32 -19.62 -0.71
CA PHE A 211 -8.82 -18.95 -1.90
C PHE A 211 -9.70 -17.78 -2.34
N SER A 212 -11.01 -17.90 -2.28
CA SER A 212 -11.94 -16.86 -2.71
C SER A 212 -11.76 -15.56 -1.89
N ALA A 213 -11.68 -15.68 -0.57
CA ALA A 213 -11.49 -14.52 0.31
C ALA A 213 -10.14 -13.81 0.03
N THR A 214 -9.06 -14.60 -0.14
CA THR A 214 -7.72 -14.07 -0.38
C THR A 214 -7.59 -13.46 -1.78
N ASN A 215 -8.14 -14.10 -2.80
CA ASN A 215 -8.14 -13.55 -4.16
C ASN A 215 -8.93 -12.24 -4.25
N SER A 216 -10.04 -12.14 -3.52
CA SER A 216 -10.81 -10.89 -3.43
C SER A 216 -10.01 -9.78 -2.74
N ALA A 217 -9.23 -10.10 -1.70
CA ALA A 217 -8.34 -9.15 -1.05
C ALA A 217 -7.20 -8.70 -1.97
N ILE A 218 -6.60 -9.63 -2.74
CA ILE A 218 -5.57 -9.31 -3.73
C ILE A 218 -6.13 -8.35 -4.78
N ALA A 219 -7.27 -8.68 -5.40
CA ALA A 219 -7.89 -7.84 -6.41
C ALA A 219 -8.24 -6.43 -5.87
N TYR A 220 -8.71 -6.35 -4.61
CA TYR A 220 -8.94 -5.08 -3.95
C TYR A 220 -7.65 -4.25 -3.80
N PHE A 221 -6.58 -4.84 -3.29
CA PHE A 221 -5.33 -4.12 -3.09
C PHE A 221 -4.63 -3.78 -4.41
N GLU A 222 -4.72 -4.61 -5.45
CA GLU A 222 -4.23 -4.27 -6.80
C GLU A 222 -4.89 -3.00 -7.34
N GLU A 223 -6.21 -2.89 -7.18
CA GLU A 223 -6.94 -1.68 -7.59
C GLU A 223 -6.57 -0.48 -6.71
N GLN A 224 -6.42 -0.66 -5.38
CA GLN A 224 -5.99 0.43 -4.49
C GLN A 224 -4.57 0.93 -4.80
N VAL A 225 -3.64 0.03 -5.12
CA VAL A 225 -2.29 0.36 -5.57
C VAL A 225 -2.33 1.17 -6.86
N ARG A 226 -3.17 0.78 -7.83
CA ARG A 226 -3.35 1.50 -9.09
C ARG A 226 -3.87 2.93 -8.86
N ILE A 227 -4.88 3.07 -7.99
CA ILE A 227 -5.48 4.37 -7.63
C ILE A 227 -4.45 5.24 -6.90
N ALA A 228 -3.78 4.69 -5.89
CA ALA A 228 -2.79 5.42 -5.10
C ALA A 228 -1.57 5.85 -5.95
N LYS A 229 -1.11 4.99 -6.86
CA LYS A 229 -0.05 5.33 -7.82
C LYS A 229 -0.45 6.51 -8.71
N LYS A 230 -1.68 6.48 -9.25
CA LYS A 230 -2.19 7.58 -10.09
C LYS A 230 -2.28 8.89 -9.30
N ALA A 231 -2.71 8.83 -8.04
CA ALA A 231 -2.77 10.00 -7.18
C ALA A 231 -1.37 10.56 -6.88
N LEU A 232 -0.39 9.69 -6.57
CA LEU A 232 0.99 10.09 -6.35
C LEU A 232 1.57 10.78 -7.59
N THR A 233 1.45 10.17 -8.77
CA THR A 233 1.95 10.77 -10.01
C THR A 233 1.30 12.14 -10.29
N ALA A 234 0.00 12.28 -10.01
CA ALA A 234 -0.69 13.57 -10.19
C ALA A 234 -0.14 14.67 -9.25
N GLU A 235 0.17 14.34 -7.99
CA GLU A 235 0.77 15.30 -7.05
C GLU A 235 2.23 15.63 -7.41
N GLU A 236 3.02 14.64 -7.90
CA GLU A 236 4.37 14.84 -8.38
C GLU A 236 4.40 15.74 -9.62
N ASP A 237 3.50 15.50 -10.59
CA ASP A 237 3.36 16.33 -11.79
C ASP A 237 2.96 17.77 -11.41
N ASP A 238 2.00 17.94 -10.51
CA ASP A 238 1.55 19.25 -10.03
C ASP A 238 2.65 20.04 -9.29
N LEU A 239 3.49 19.36 -8.51
CA LEU A 239 4.69 19.97 -7.89
C LEU A 239 5.71 20.38 -8.96
N THR A 240 5.94 19.50 -9.93
CA THR A 240 6.91 19.72 -11.01
C THR A 240 6.47 20.90 -11.88
N ASP A 241 5.21 20.90 -12.34
CA ASP A 241 4.65 21.97 -13.16
C ASP A 241 4.72 23.33 -12.46
N TYR A 242 4.38 23.36 -11.17
CA TYR A 242 4.48 24.57 -10.36
C TYR A 242 5.95 25.05 -10.23
N SER A 243 6.87 24.13 -10.00
CA SER A 243 8.31 24.43 -9.87
C SER A 243 8.89 24.99 -11.20
N VAL A 244 8.50 24.37 -12.33
CA VAL A 244 8.89 24.85 -13.67
C VAL A 244 8.28 26.22 -13.96
N GLN A 245 6.99 26.41 -13.68
CA GLN A 245 6.31 27.70 -13.88
C GLN A 245 6.95 28.84 -13.07
N LYS A 246 7.42 28.54 -11.85
CA LYS A 246 8.06 29.49 -10.94
C LYS A 246 9.57 29.52 -11.10
N GLN A 247 10.16 28.73 -11.99
CA GLN A 247 11.61 28.63 -12.21
C GLN A 247 12.39 28.26 -10.94
N VAL A 248 11.80 27.41 -10.11
CA VAL A 248 12.40 26.97 -8.85
C VAL A 248 12.89 25.52 -9.02
N ILE A 249 14.21 25.35 -8.89
CA ILE A 249 14.83 24.00 -8.90
C ILE A 249 14.92 23.49 -7.46
N ASN A 250 15.41 24.32 -6.56
CA ASN A 250 15.51 24.03 -5.14
C ASN A 250 15.22 25.31 -4.35
N TYR A 251 14.05 25.36 -3.73
CA TYR A 251 13.60 26.56 -3.01
C TYR A 251 14.52 26.90 -1.85
N ASP A 252 14.96 25.94 -1.06
CA ASP A 252 15.76 26.19 0.15
C ASP A 252 17.16 26.74 -0.22
N GLU A 253 17.79 26.22 -1.26
CA GLU A 253 19.09 26.73 -1.72
C GLU A 253 18.95 28.11 -2.39
N GLN A 254 17.91 28.29 -3.22
CA GLN A 254 17.67 29.60 -3.84
C GLN A 254 17.31 30.69 -2.80
N SER A 255 16.51 30.35 -1.79
CA SER A 255 16.17 31.23 -0.66
C SER A 255 17.39 31.59 0.15
N LYS A 256 18.32 30.65 0.40
CA LYS A 256 19.57 30.85 1.11
C LYS A 256 20.51 31.76 0.30
N ALA A 257 20.62 31.53 -1.01
CA ALA A 257 21.41 32.37 -1.90
C ALA A 257 20.89 33.82 -1.89
N LEU A 258 19.56 34.00 -1.98
CA LEU A 258 18.94 35.33 -1.90
C LEU A 258 19.22 36.03 -0.55
N ALA A 259 19.16 35.30 0.56
CA ALA A 259 19.47 35.80 1.87
C ALA A 259 20.97 36.27 1.99
N LEU A 260 21.90 35.47 1.47
CA LEU A 260 23.33 35.83 1.44
C LEU A 260 23.58 37.06 0.58
N THR A 261 22.93 37.18 -0.58
CA THR A 261 23.01 38.36 -1.43
C THR A 261 22.52 39.61 -0.69
N LYS A 262 21.42 39.48 0.06
CA LYS A 262 20.89 40.57 0.88
C LYS A 262 21.92 41.03 1.93
N TYR A 263 22.48 40.11 2.71
CA TYR A 263 23.49 40.44 3.72
C TYR A 263 24.70 41.13 3.10
N ALA A 264 25.23 40.60 2.00
CA ALA A 264 26.39 41.22 1.32
C ALA A 264 26.06 42.63 0.78
N THR A 265 24.83 42.85 0.31
CA THR A 265 24.37 44.16 -0.16
C THR A 265 24.21 45.13 1.00
N ASP A 266 23.66 44.70 2.13
CA ASP A 266 23.50 45.54 3.35
C ASP A 266 24.85 45.92 3.92
N ASP A 267 25.81 45.00 4.04
CA ASP A 267 27.17 45.26 4.51
C ASP A 267 27.87 46.29 3.60
N ARG A 268 27.77 46.10 2.29
CA ARG A 268 28.37 47.07 1.34
C ARG A 268 27.70 48.44 1.41
N MET A 269 26.40 48.50 1.61
CA MET A 269 25.68 49.74 1.79
C MET A 269 26.18 50.49 3.04
N GLU A 270 26.39 49.82 4.16
CA GLU A 270 26.93 50.43 5.37
C GLU A 270 28.35 50.97 5.16
N GLU A 271 29.22 50.21 4.46
CA GLU A 271 30.56 50.63 4.12
C GLU A 271 30.55 51.91 3.27
N VAL A 272 29.73 51.88 2.19
CA VAL A 272 29.65 53.04 1.27
C VAL A 272 29.04 54.24 1.94
N GLN A 273 28.06 54.09 2.84
CA GLN A 273 27.49 55.18 3.62
C GLN A 273 28.53 55.80 4.56
N ARG A 274 29.37 54.98 5.21
CA ARG A 274 30.51 55.49 6.04
C ARG A 274 31.51 56.26 5.19
N ASN A 275 31.86 55.72 4.01
CA ASN A 275 32.78 56.38 3.09
C ASN A 275 32.23 57.70 2.57
N TYR A 276 30.93 57.72 2.20
CA TYR A 276 30.24 58.94 1.79
C TYR A 276 30.24 60.01 2.91
N GLY A 277 29.82 59.59 4.11
CA GLY A 277 29.82 60.48 5.27
C GLY A 277 31.21 61.06 5.58
N SER A 278 32.24 60.21 5.50
CA SER A 278 33.63 60.60 5.70
C SER A 278 34.14 61.64 4.64
N ALA A 279 33.83 61.33 3.36
CA ALA A 279 34.19 62.18 2.22
C ALA A 279 33.50 63.59 2.33
N VAL A 280 32.19 63.58 2.65
CA VAL A 280 31.44 64.83 2.86
C VAL A 280 32.01 65.64 4.03
N ALA A 281 32.30 64.98 5.16
CA ALA A 281 32.88 65.70 6.35
C ALA A 281 34.27 66.28 6.06
N LEU A 282 35.12 65.49 5.36
CA LEU A 282 36.44 65.93 4.96
C LEU A 282 36.38 67.16 4.00
N ARG A 283 35.53 67.05 2.99
CA ARG A 283 35.31 68.16 2.03
C ARG A 283 34.82 69.42 2.75
N GLN A 284 33.81 69.29 3.63
CA GLN A 284 33.30 70.45 4.41
C GLN A 284 34.34 71.05 5.31
N MET A 285 35.12 70.22 5.98
CA MET A 285 36.23 70.72 6.85
C MET A 285 37.27 71.51 6.04
N LEU A 286 37.65 70.99 4.88
CA LEU A 286 38.61 71.64 3.98
C LEU A 286 38.04 72.93 3.38
N GLU A 287 36.73 72.89 2.94
CA GLU A 287 36.05 74.13 2.48
C GLU A 287 36.02 75.20 3.51
N ASN A 288 35.81 74.90 4.79
CA ASN A 288 35.79 75.84 5.87
C ASN A 288 37.19 76.44 6.12
N LYS A 289 38.27 75.68 5.93
CA LYS A 289 39.65 76.12 6.04
C LYS A 289 40.13 76.98 4.86
N MET A 290 39.65 76.69 3.65
CA MET A 290 39.99 77.35 2.39
C MET A 290 39.19 78.67 2.15
N ASP A 291 38.05 78.85 2.87
CA ASP A 291 37.19 80.03 2.86
C ASP A 291 36.63 80.37 1.42
N ILE A 292 36.70 81.62 0.99
CA ILE A 292 36.15 82.12 -0.29
C ILE A 292 36.72 81.40 -1.51
N ARG A 293 37.95 80.90 -1.44
CA ARG A 293 38.62 80.17 -2.58
C ARG A 293 37.95 78.84 -2.89
N ALA A 294 37.53 78.08 -1.89
CA ALA A 294 36.76 76.86 -2.12
C ALA A 294 35.46 77.13 -2.87
N LYS A 295 34.79 78.23 -2.63
CA LYS A 295 33.58 78.64 -3.35
C LYS A 295 33.83 78.90 -4.83
N ILE A 296 34.98 79.59 -5.14
CA ILE A 296 35.35 79.89 -6.54
C ILE A 296 35.66 78.61 -7.31
N ILE A 297 36.41 77.68 -6.70
CA ILE A 297 36.76 76.38 -7.31
C ILE A 297 35.53 75.57 -7.52
N ARG A 298 34.63 75.56 -6.52
CA ARG A 298 33.37 74.78 -6.57
C ARG A 298 32.43 75.25 -7.68
N THR A 299 32.51 76.48 -8.11
CA THR A 299 31.71 77.03 -9.24
C THR A 299 32.35 76.80 -10.60
N ASN A 300 33.57 76.21 -10.65
CA ASN A 300 34.23 75.92 -11.89
C ASN A 300 33.45 74.88 -12.72
N THR A 301 32.97 75.28 -13.88
CA THR A 301 32.15 74.44 -14.77
C THR A 301 32.85 73.15 -15.19
N ASN A 302 34.17 73.22 -15.45
CA ASN A 302 34.99 72.07 -15.86
C ASN A 302 35.11 71.05 -14.73
N LEU A 303 35.28 71.47 -13.47
CA LEU A 303 35.30 70.59 -12.33
C LEU A 303 33.95 69.85 -12.13
N LEU A 304 32.84 70.60 -12.25
CA LEU A 304 31.51 70.03 -12.09
C LEU A 304 31.21 69.00 -13.21
N GLN A 305 31.58 69.24 -14.45
CA GLN A 305 31.45 68.33 -15.55
C GLN A 305 32.27 67.04 -15.37
N GLU A 306 33.54 67.16 -14.93
CA GLU A 306 34.36 65.95 -14.72
C GLU A 306 33.91 65.18 -13.46
N LEU A 307 33.42 65.82 -12.39
CA LEU A 307 32.80 65.15 -11.25
C LEU A 307 31.51 64.43 -11.62
N GLU A 308 30.68 64.98 -12.52
CA GLU A 308 29.51 64.34 -13.06
C GLU A 308 29.89 63.13 -13.91
N LYS A 309 30.94 63.20 -14.72
CA LYS A 309 31.46 62.04 -15.45
C LYS A 309 31.96 60.94 -14.50
N VAL A 310 32.70 61.28 -13.45
CA VAL A 310 33.15 60.33 -12.41
C VAL A 310 31.95 59.64 -11.79
N SER A 311 30.90 60.40 -11.42
CA SER A 311 29.68 59.82 -10.87
C SER A 311 28.97 58.90 -11.81
N THR A 312 28.78 59.31 -13.10
CA THR A 312 28.07 58.48 -14.09
C THR A 312 28.86 57.24 -14.49
N LEU A 313 30.18 57.34 -14.66
CA LEU A 313 31.03 56.19 -14.97
C LEU A 313 31.09 55.21 -13.79
N ASN A 314 31.23 55.71 -12.56
CA ASN A 314 31.22 54.84 -11.40
C ASN A 314 29.86 54.16 -11.20
N GLN A 315 28.75 54.84 -11.47
CA GLN A 315 27.41 54.22 -11.48
C GLN A 315 27.34 53.12 -12.53
N SER A 316 27.76 53.37 -13.78
CA SER A 316 27.71 52.37 -14.87
C SER A 316 28.58 51.14 -14.57
N ILE A 317 29.79 51.36 -14.03
CA ILE A 317 30.71 50.30 -13.62
C ILE A 317 30.03 49.39 -12.56
N LEU A 318 29.48 49.99 -11.51
CA LEU A 318 28.80 49.27 -10.43
C LEU A 318 27.55 48.58 -10.90
N GLU A 319 26.74 49.21 -11.75
CA GLU A 319 25.57 48.54 -12.35
C GLU A 319 25.99 47.27 -13.13
N GLN A 320 27.09 47.37 -13.89
CA GLN A 320 27.63 46.20 -14.61
C GLN A 320 28.18 45.13 -13.64
N GLU A 321 28.88 45.49 -12.57
CA GLU A 321 29.43 44.55 -11.60
C GLU A 321 28.35 43.88 -10.76
N ILE A 322 27.26 44.58 -10.40
CA ILE A 322 26.22 44.10 -9.50
C ILE A 322 25.09 43.36 -10.24
N PHE A 323 24.72 43.86 -11.44
CA PHE A 323 23.54 43.33 -12.16
C PHE A 323 23.88 42.40 -13.34
N THR A 324 25.15 42.38 -13.81
CA THR A 324 25.50 41.55 -14.96
C THR A 324 26.09 40.22 -14.49
N THR A 325 25.32 39.17 -14.62
CA THR A 325 25.71 37.78 -14.26
C THR A 325 26.51 37.10 -15.38
N GLU A 326 26.50 37.64 -16.60
CA GLU A 326 27.15 37.01 -17.78
C GLU A 326 28.52 37.66 -18.05
N GLN A 327 29.57 36.90 -17.81
CA GLN A 327 30.92 37.17 -18.27
C GLN A 327 31.04 36.94 -19.79
N SER A 328 30.37 37.74 -20.59
CA SER A 328 30.66 37.80 -22.03
C SER A 328 31.89 38.66 -22.24
N GLN A 329 32.79 38.27 -23.12
CA GLN A 329 34.03 38.98 -23.46
C GLN A 329 33.73 40.43 -23.83
N GLN A 330 32.58 40.68 -24.44
CA GLN A 330 32.12 42.02 -24.84
C GLN A 330 31.75 42.91 -23.64
N ASN A 331 31.24 42.35 -22.54
CA ASN A 331 30.96 43.09 -21.30
C ASN A 331 32.25 43.37 -20.55
N SER A 332 33.23 42.47 -20.56
CA SER A 332 34.55 42.67 -19.96
C SER A 332 35.32 43.86 -20.64
N ASP A 333 35.28 43.90 -21.99
CA ASP A 333 35.93 44.99 -22.73
C ASP A 333 35.26 46.35 -22.51
N LYS A 334 33.93 46.37 -22.36
CA LYS A 334 33.19 47.58 -22.05
C LYS A 334 33.51 48.07 -20.61
N LEU A 335 33.50 47.19 -19.65
CA LEU A 335 33.80 47.46 -18.26
C LEU A 335 35.24 48.02 -18.14
N GLN A 336 36.21 47.46 -18.86
CA GLN A 336 37.58 47.93 -18.83
C GLN A 336 37.71 49.38 -19.43
N ARG A 337 37.03 49.66 -20.53
CA ARG A 337 36.97 50.98 -21.13
C ARG A 337 36.38 52.04 -20.20
N GLU A 338 35.32 51.67 -19.47
CA GLU A 338 34.69 52.58 -18.50
C GLU A 338 35.60 52.81 -17.28
N LYS A 339 36.32 51.78 -16.79
CA LYS A 339 37.35 51.93 -15.77
C LYS A 339 38.51 52.86 -16.21
N ASP A 340 38.98 52.67 -17.44
CA ASP A 340 40.02 53.53 -18.01
C ASP A 340 39.52 54.98 -18.22
N ALA A 341 38.24 55.15 -18.59
CA ALA A 341 37.61 56.47 -18.70
C ALA A 341 37.43 57.15 -17.34
N LEU A 342 37.08 56.37 -16.30
CA LEU A 342 36.98 56.84 -14.91
C LEU A 342 38.36 57.36 -14.42
N GLN A 343 39.42 56.56 -14.59
CA GLN A 343 40.78 56.94 -14.23
C GLN A 343 41.20 58.22 -14.93
N LYS A 344 40.93 58.37 -16.24
CA LYS A 344 41.24 59.59 -16.98
C LYS A 344 40.47 60.82 -16.49
N ALA A 345 39.21 60.64 -16.05
CA ALA A 345 38.44 61.74 -15.45
C ALA A 345 39.01 62.17 -14.10
N GLU A 346 39.44 61.20 -13.25
CA GLU A 346 40.10 61.44 -11.99
C GLU A 346 41.45 62.16 -12.18
N GLU A 347 42.29 61.72 -13.13
CA GLU A 347 43.54 62.36 -13.52
C GLU A 347 43.33 63.82 -13.96
N LYS A 348 42.28 64.08 -14.78
CA LYS A 348 41.97 65.49 -15.15
C LYS A 348 41.57 66.37 -14.00
N ILE A 349 40.79 65.81 -13.06
CA ILE A 349 40.42 66.53 -11.84
C ILE A 349 41.68 66.84 -10.99
N SER A 350 42.62 65.89 -10.89
CA SER A 350 43.89 66.08 -10.20
C SER A 350 44.74 67.20 -10.85
N HIS A 351 44.84 67.21 -12.22
CA HIS A 351 45.57 68.27 -12.94
C HIS A 351 44.89 69.61 -12.88
N LEU A 352 43.61 69.73 -12.54
CA LEU A 352 42.99 71.01 -12.23
C LEU A 352 43.62 71.66 -10.97
N SER A 353 44.16 70.84 -10.07
CA SER A 353 44.96 71.34 -8.91
C SER A 353 46.19 72.08 -9.31
N ASP A 354 46.89 71.61 -10.36
CA ASP A 354 48.16 72.26 -10.82
C ASP A 354 47.95 73.68 -11.33
N ASN A 355 46.79 73.88 -12.00
CA ASN A 355 46.40 75.18 -12.55
C ASN A 355 45.90 76.22 -11.47
N LEU A 356 45.53 75.69 -10.30
CA LEU A 356 45.00 76.48 -9.17
C LEU A 356 46.08 76.85 -8.17
N ASN A 357 47.38 76.50 -8.38
CA ASN A 357 48.50 76.64 -7.47
C ASN A 357 49.20 77.98 -7.47
N GLU A 358 48.67 78.97 -8.13
CA GLU A 358 49.32 80.32 -8.25
C GLU A 358 49.32 81.16 -6.94
N TYR A 359 48.78 80.60 -5.82
CA TYR A 359 48.58 81.37 -4.59
C TYR A 359 49.01 80.63 -3.30
N GLY A 360 50.06 81.10 -2.72
CA GLY A 360 50.73 80.84 -1.46
C GLY A 360 50.06 80.12 -0.30
N PHE A 361 50.36 80.39 0.91
CA PHE A 361 50.03 79.72 2.15
C PHE A 361 48.61 80.08 2.71
N SER A 362 47.96 79.19 3.46
CA SER A 362 46.76 79.47 4.26
C SER A 362 47.12 80.43 5.45
N LYS A 363 46.08 80.97 6.13
CA LYS A 363 46.21 81.75 7.34
C LYS A 363 46.99 81.07 8.48
N GLU A 364 47.08 79.73 8.43
CA GLU A 364 47.69 78.83 9.40
C GLU A 364 49.10 78.34 8.97
N GLY A 365 49.62 78.76 7.81
CA GLY A 365 50.97 78.40 7.34
C GLY A 365 51.05 77.02 6.64
N VAL A 366 49.95 76.38 6.33
CA VAL A 366 49.88 75.13 5.59
C VAL A 366 49.79 75.39 4.09
N GLY A 367 50.52 74.64 3.26
CA GLY A 367 50.53 74.82 1.82
C GLY A 367 49.12 74.60 1.25
N ILE A 368 48.58 75.60 0.53
CA ILE A 368 47.23 75.58 -0.06
C ILE A 368 47.13 74.44 -1.05
N GLN A 369 48.24 74.09 -1.71
CA GLN A 369 48.28 73.01 -2.70
C GLN A 369 47.85 71.63 -2.15
N GLU A 370 48.38 71.26 -0.95
CA GLU A 370 48.04 70.03 -0.32
C GLU A 370 46.58 70.02 0.09
N MET A 371 46.00 71.09 0.62
CA MET A 371 44.57 71.16 0.97
C MET A 371 43.67 71.14 -0.23
N VAL A 372 44.07 71.74 -1.39
CA VAL A 372 43.28 71.67 -2.63
C VAL A 372 43.30 70.27 -3.19
N THR A 373 44.42 69.54 -3.16
CA THR A 373 44.55 68.19 -3.61
C THR A 373 43.69 67.24 -2.75
N GLU A 374 43.78 67.35 -1.39
CA GLU A 374 42.91 66.56 -0.50
C GLU A 374 41.42 66.88 -0.68
N TRP A 375 41.07 68.17 -0.90
CA TRP A 375 39.71 68.59 -1.15
C TRP A 375 39.16 67.99 -2.48
N LEU A 376 39.95 68.03 -3.58
CA LEU A 376 39.56 67.38 -4.85
C LEU A 376 39.40 65.90 -4.70
N THR A 377 40.28 65.22 -3.95
CA THR A 377 40.17 63.80 -3.63
C THR A 377 38.91 63.55 -2.82
N ALA A 378 38.56 64.37 -1.85
CA ALA A 378 37.34 64.28 -1.09
C ALA A 378 36.09 64.47 -1.97
N CYS A 379 36.13 65.39 -2.94
CA CYS A 379 35.05 65.60 -3.92
C CYS A 379 34.83 64.35 -4.86
N ILE A 380 35.95 63.76 -5.34
CA ILE A 380 35.92 62.56 -6.13
C ILE A 380 35.30 61.38 -5.32
N ASN A 381 35.78 61.19 -4.10
CA ASN A 381 35.29 60.14 -3.21
C ASN A 381 33.80 60.33 -2.87
N GLU A 382 33.37 61.58 -2.63
CA GLU A 382 31.96 61.92 -2.41
C GLU A 382 31.11 61.58 -3.65
N ALA A 383 31.55 61.93 -4.89
CA ALA A 383 30.87 61.70 -6.12
C ALA A 383 30.72 60.17 -6.38
N LYS A 384 31.83 59.42 -6.17
CA LYS A 384 31.82 57.95 -6.28
C LYS A 384 30.88 57.32 -5.29
N ALA A 385 31.04 57.62 -4.01
CA ALA A 385 30.23 57.04 -2.94
C ALA A 385 28.72 57.36 -3.11
N LYS A 386 28.40 58.58 -3.56
CA LYS A 386 27.04 58.98 -3.88
C LYS A 386 26.43 58.14 -5.01
N ALA A 387 27.20 57.87 -6.07
CA ALA A 387 26.80 57.02 -7.16
C ALA A 387 26.58 55.56 -6.68
N GLU A 388 27.51 55.05 -5.84
CA GLU A 388 27.40 53.71 -5.23
C GLU A 388 26.17 53.58 -4.36
N VAL A 389 25.87 54.53 -3.49
CA VAL A 389 24.65 54.53 -2.67
C VAL A 389 23.40 54.40 -3.53
N LYS A 390 23.34 55.13 -4.65
CA LYS A 390 22.20 55.06 -5.56
C LYS A 390 22.00 53.66 -6.15
N VAL A 391 23.07 53.07 -6.66
CA VAL A 391 23.02 51.70 -7.25
C VAL A 391 22.63 50.65 -6.19
N LEU A 392 23.20 50.77 -4.98
CA LEU A 392 22.89 49.83 -3.89
C LEU A 392 21.46 49.98 -3.36
N VAL A 393 20.90 51.21 -3.33
CA VAL A 393 19.46 51.40 -3.02
C VAL A 393 18.56 50.72 -4.03
N ASP A 394 18.88 50.86 -5.32
CA ASP A 394 18.11 50.17 -6.36
C ASP A 394 18.26 48.64 -6.24
N ARG A 395 19.47 48.15 -5.94
CA ARG A 395 19.71 46.71 -5.69
C ARG A 395 18.95 46.18 -4.46
N GLN A 396 18.93 46.93 -3.37
CA GLN A 396 18.13 46.58 -2.19
C GLN A 396 16.65 46.47 -2.52
N ARG A 397 16.12 47.37 -3.35
CA ARG A 397 14.74 47.36 -3.80
C ARG A 397 14.46 46.07 -4.60
N ASP A 398 15.31 45.75 -5.57
CA ASP A 398 15.19 44.54 -6.36
C ASP A 398 15.20 43.26 -5.51
N ILE A 399 16.09 43.19 -4.52
CA ILE A 399 16.16 42.08 -3.56
C ILE A 399 14.87 41.98 -2.75
N ILE A 400 14.31 43.10 -2.29
CA ILE A 400 13.05 43.13 -1.53
C ILE A 400 11.91 42.65 -2.43
N ASP A 401 11.87 43.06 -3.69
CA ASP A 401 10.81 42.61 -4.64
C ASP A 401 10.96 41.15 -4.95
N GLN A 402 12.16 40.62 -5.15
CA GLN A 402 12.41 39.16 -5.27
C GLN A 402 11.98 38.44 -4.00
N TYR A 403 12.20 38.96 -2.81
CA TYR A 403 11.70 38.37 -1.57
C TYR A 403 10.16 38.26 -1.52
N ARG A 404 9.49 39.32 -1.97
CA ARG A 404 8.03 39.36 -2.01
C ARG A 404 7.44 38.32 -2.98
N GLU A 405 8.08 38.13 -4.13
CA GLU A 405 7.66 37.14 -5.12
C GLU A 405 8.00 35.72 -4.68
N PHE A 406 9.16 35.52 -4.05
CA PHE A 406 9.68 34.21 -3.70
C PHE A 406 9.04 33.62 -2.43
N SER A 407 8.67 34.46 -1.47
CA SER A 407 8.10 34.02 -0.19
C SER A 407 6.79 33.20 -0.32
N PRO A 408 5.79 33.61 -1.10
CA PRO A 408 4.57 32.81 -1.30
C PRO A 408 4.84 31.51 -2.09
N VAL A 409 5.83 31.50 -2.99
CA VAL A 409 6.23 30.33 -3.77
C VAL A 409 6.70 29.21 -2.84
N GLY A 410 7.56 29.55 -1.86
CA GLY A 410 8.04 28.55 -0.90
C GLY A 410 6.93 27.91 -0.06
N THR A 411 5.94 28.70 0.32
CA THR A 411 4.78 28.17 1.04
C THR A 411 3.99 27.19 0.19
N GLN A 412 3.81 27.46 -1.09
CA GLN A 412 3.10 26.59 -2.02
C GLN A 412 3.92 25.31 -2.32
N ILE A 413 5.23 25.43 -2.55
CA ILE A 413 6.12 24.27 -2.73
C ILE A 413 6.02 23.34 -1.53
N LYS A 414 6.18 23.86 -0.30
CA LYS A 414 6.08 23.06 0.92
C LYS A 414 4.69 22.42 1.14
N ARG A 415 3.62 23.02 0.62
CA ARG A 415 2.29 22.41 0.63
C ARG A 415 2.21 21.23 -0.36
N LYS A 416 2.75 21.42 -1.57
CA LYS A 416 2.77 20.38 -2.60
C LYS A 416 3.69 19.21 -2.22
N GLU A 417 4.87 19.48 -1.67
CA GLU A 417 5.76 18.45 -1.12
C GLU A 417 5.09 17.61 -0.05
N ARG A 418 4.30 18.22 0.84
CA ARG A 418 3.50 17.47 1.82
C ARG A 418 2.39 16.65 1.17
N ALA A 419 1.75 17.15 0.12
CA ALA A 419 0.73 16.40 -0.62
C ALA A 419 1.34 15.16 -1.29
N VAL A 420 2.51 15.32 -1.93
CA VAL A 420 3.30 14.20 -2.47
C VAL A 420 3.66 13.20 -1.37
N GLY A 421 4.17 13.66 -0.22
CA GLY A 421 4.49 12.78 0.91
C GLY A 421 3.29 11.98 1.43
N ILE A 422 2.12 12.60 1.54
CA ILE A 422 0.88 11.92 1.94
C ILE A 422 0.46 10.88 0.88
N ALA A 423 0.55 11.21 -0.40
CA ALA A 423 0.24 10.31 -1.49
C ALA A 423 1.22 9.12 -1.56
N GLU A 424 2.52 9.37 -1.35
CA GLU A 424 3.57 8.35 -1.27
C GLU A 424 3.34 7.37 -0.10
N ASP A 425 3.03 7.88 1.09
CA ASP A 425 2.73 7.07 2.26
C ASP A 425 1.47 6.21 2.05
N ASN A 426 0.47 6.75 1.35
CA ASN A 426 -0.70 5.97 0.98
C ASN A 426 -0.34 4.87 -0.01
N TYR A 427 0.42 5.18 -1.05
CA TYR A 427 0.89 4.19 -2.04
C TYR A 427 1.70 3.07 -1.40
N ARG A 428 2.63 3.40 -0.50
CA ARG A 428 3.42 2.42 0.28
C ARG A 428 2.54 1.50 1.13
N ARG A 429 1.51 2.05 1.79
CA ARG A 429 0.55 1.24 2.58
C ARG A 429 -0.22 0.26 1.71
N GLN A 430 -0.67 0.67 0.54
CA GLN A 430 -1.41 -0.23 -0.36
C GLN A 430 -0.51 -1.34 -0.92
N ILE A 431 0.75 -1.04 -1.25
CA ILE A 431 1.75 -2.07 -1.64
C ILE A 431 1.98 -3.05 -0.50
N GLY A 432 2.12 -2.57 0.73
CA GLY A 432 2.25 -3.42 1.91
C GLY A 432 1.07 -4.38 2.09
N GLY A 433 -0.17 -3.86 1.95
CA GLY A 433 -1.38 -4.67 1.99
C GLY A 433 -1.45 -5.73 0.87
N LEU A 434 -1.03 -5.37 -0.34
CA LEU A 434 -0.94 -6.31 -1.47
C LEU A 434 0.09 -7.42 -1.20
N ALA A 435 1.26 -7.06 -0.71
CA ALA A 435 2.31 -8.02 -0.36
C ALA A 435 1.85 -9.00 0.73
N GLU A 436 1.16 -8.50 1.76
CA GLU A 436 0.57 -9.33 2.82
C GLU A 436 -0.50 -10.28 2.26
N ALA A 437 -1.38 -9.80 1.37
CA ALA A 437 -2.39 -10.64 0.72
C ALA A 437 -1.76 -11.76 -0.13
N HIS A 438 -0.66 -11.49 -0.84
CA HIS A 438 0.10 -12.51 -1.57
C HIS A 438 0.79 -13.51 -0.65
N LEU A 439 1.37 -13.07 0.46
CA LEU A 439 1.95 -13.96 1.47
C LEU A 439 0.88 -14.89 2.07
N ARG A 440 -0.32 -14.35 2.35
CA ARG A 440 -1.47 -15.17 2.78
C ARG A 440 -1.85 -16.22 1.74
N LEU A 441 -1.87 -15.86 0.46
CA LEU A 441 -2.13 -16.82 -0.62
C LEU A 441 -1.09 -17.94 -0.66
N GLN A 442 0.20 -17.62 -0.52
CA GLN A 442 1.27 -18.62 -0.45
C GLN A 442 1.11 -19.51 0.78
N ASN A 443 0.83 -18.94 1.95
CA ASN A 443 0.58 -19.70 3.18
C ASN A 443 -0.62 -20.64 3.03
N ILE A 444 -1.70 -20.19 2.38
CA ILE A 444 -2.86 -21.05 2.09
C ILE A 444 -2.44 -22.20 1.18
N LYS A 445 -1.70 -21.96 0.10
CA LYS A 445 -1.21 -23.01 -0.81
C LYS A 445 -0.35 -24.04 -0.10
N MET A 446 0.53 -23.60 0.81
CA MET A 446 1.36 -24.51 1.61
C MET A 446 0.56 -25.30 2.66
N THR A 447 -0.48 -24.67 3.26
CA THR A 447 -1.27 -25.29 4.34
C THR A 447 -2.40 -26.18 3.80
N THR A 448 -2.96 -25.88 2.63
CA THR A 448 -3.96 -26.77 1.99
C THR A 448 -3.34 -28.07 1.49
N ALA A 449 -2.04 -28.09 1.22
CA ALA A 449 -1.31 -29.33 1.01
C ALA A 449 -1.26 -30.23 2.26
N ASN A 450 -1.60 -29.71 3.43
CA ASN A 450 -1.58 -30.45 4.70
C ASN A 450 -2.94 -31.08 5.09
N LEU A 451 -4.05 -30.71 4.43
CA LEU A 451 -5.33 -31.41 4.67
C LEU A 451 -5.31 -32.72 3.87
N GLN A 452 -5.04 -33.83 4.54
CA GLN A 452 -4.83 -35.13 3.93
C GLN A 452 -5.72 -36.19 4.56
N VAL A 453 -6.21 -37.12 3.74
CA VAL A 453 -6.86 -38.35 4.21
C VAL A 453 -5.78 -39.27 4.76
N ILE A 454 -5.82 -39.54 6.07
CA ILE A 454 -4.87 -40.47 6.70
C ILE A 454 -5.39 -41.90 6.69
N ALA A 455 -6.66 -42.06 7.02
CA ALA A 455 -7.33 -43.34 6.96
C ALA A 455 -8.50 -43.25 5.98
N SER A 456 -8.41 -44.00 4.89
CA SER A 456 -9.52 -44.16 3.95
C SER A 456 -10.70 -44.85 4.62
N PRO A 457 -11.94 -44.56 4.19
CA PRO A 457 -13.12 -45.21 4.74
C PRO A 457 -13.05 -46.73 4.59
N GLU A 458 -12.97 -47.43 5.70
CA GLU A 458 -12.98 -48.90 5.76
C GLU A 458 -14.06 -49.35 6.76
N TYR A 459 -14.69 -50.56 6.55
CA TYR A 459 -15.66 -51.17 7.45
C TYR A 459 -15.11 -52.41 8.12
#